data_c9d50f669121614772c89b42ae4de1ec
#
_entry.id   c9d50f669121614772c89b42ae4de1ec
#
_cell.length_a   1.000
_cell.length_b   1.000
_cell.length_c   1.000
_cell.angle_alpha   90.00
_cell.angle_beta   90.00
_cell.angle_gamma   90.00
#
_symmetry.space_group_name_H-M   'P 1'
#
loop_
_entity.id
_entity.type
_entity.pdbx_description
1 polymer ?
#
loop_
_entity_poly.entity_id
_entity_poly.type
_entity_poly.pdbx_seq_one_letter_code
_entity_poly.pdbx_strand_id
1 'polypeptide(L)'
;MAIQYLKKGKHEADRALDDAKVSKIVEDTLRAIAERGDKAVRDFSIKFDNYNPTSFKLSSAEIENLIKQVSKRDMEDIKFAQSQIRKFAQAQRDSMLDIEIETMPGVILGHKNIPVQSVGCYVPGGKFPMVASAHMSVVTASVAKVPRIIACTPPFKGEPNPAVIAAMHLGGAHEIYVIGGIQAVGAMSLGTETIKSVDMMVGPGNAYVAEAKRQLFGRVGIDLLA
;
A
#
# COMPACT_ATOMS: atom_id res chain seq x y z
N MET A 1 -16.97 43.42 4.42
CA MET A 1 -17.35 42.19 5.15
C MET A 1 -16.13 41.62 5.86
N ALA A 2 -16.22 41.31 7.14
CA ALA A 2 -15.09 40.69 7.85
C ALA A 2 -14.99 39.24 7.43
N ILE A 3 -13.76 38.73 7.18
CA ILE A 3 -13.50 37.31 6.84
C ILE A 3 -13.72 36.49 8.13
N GLN A 4 -14.62 35.55 8.06
CA GLN A 4 -14.85 34.59 9.15
C GLN A 4 -14.10 33.30 8.84
N TYR A 5 -13.11 32.94 9.68
CA TYR A 5 -12.39 31.68 9.57
C TYR A 5 -13.19 30.57 10.26
N LEU A 6 -13.68 29.60 9.51
CA LEU A 6 -14.36 28.41 10.04
C LEU A 6 -13.38 27.43 10.71
N LYS A 7 -12.12 27.43 10.28
CA LYS A 7 -11.03 26.64 10.85
C LYS A 7 -9.70 27.38 10.65
N LYS A 8 -8.94 27.51 11.71
CA LYS A 8 -7.56 28.05 11.63
C LYS A 8 -6.58 26.88 11.53
N GLY A 9 -5.50 27.04 10.77
CA GLY A 9 -4.37 26.11 10.76
C GLY A 9 -3.67 26.08 12.13
N LYS A 10 -3.00 24.97 12.45
CA LYS A 10 -2.13 24.88 13.64
C LYS A 10 -0.91 25.79 13.47
N HIS A 11 -0.41 26.34 14.58
CA HIS A 11 0.88 27.04 14.57
C HIS A 11 2.01 26.07 14.19
N GLU A 12 3.09 26.62 13.62
CA GLU A 12 4.24 25.85 13.17
C GLU A 12 4.90 25.04 14.32
N ALA A 13 5.03 25.68 15.49
CA ALA A 13 5.55 25.01 16.68
C ALA A 13 4.70 23.78 17.13
N ASP A 14 3.36 23.90 17.05
CA ASP A 14 2.47 22.80 17.40
C ASP A 14 2.55 21.67 16.38
N ARG A 15 2.73 22.01 15.09
CA ARG A 15 2.98 21.00 14.03
C ARG A 15 4.27 20.25 14.28
N ALA A 16 5.37 20.96 14.54
CA ALA A 16 6.68 20.36 14.79
C ALA A 16 6.64 19.39 16.00
N LEU A 17 5.91 19.74 17.07
CA LEU A 17 5.72 18.85 18.22
C LEU A 17 4.89 17.62 17.88
N ASP A 18 3.82 17.76 17.09
CA ASP A 18 3.02 16.64 16.64
C ASP A 18 3.83 15.72 15.72
N ASP A 19 4.59 16.29 14.79
CA ASP A 19 5.46 15.55 13.86
C ASP A 19 6.55 14.77 14.60
N ALA A 20 7.17 15.37 15.63
CA ALA A 20 8.16 14.69 16.46
C ALA A 20 7.56 13.48 17.22
N LYS A 21 6.33 13.62 17.73
CA LYS A 21 5.62 12.51 18.40
C LYS A 21 5.30 11.38 17.41
N VAL A 22 4.79 11.73 16.22
CA VAL A 22 4.51 10.76 15.16
C VAL A 22 5.78 10.03 14.77
N SER A 23 6.87 10.76 14.52
CA SER A 23 8.16 10.20 14.15
C SER A 23 8.68 9.20 15.18
N LYS A 24 8.59 9.54 16.48
CA LYS A 24 9.04 8.64 17.56
C LYS A 24 8.19 7.37 17.66
N ILE A 25 6.87 7.47 17.54
CA ILE A 25 5.96 6.31 17.57
C ILE A 25 6.26 5.38 16.39
N VAL A 26 6.51 5.94 15.21
CA VAL A 26 6.85 5.17 14.01
C VAL A 26 8.18 4.47 14.18
N GLU A 27 9.23 5.18 14.63
CA GLU A 27 10.55 4.61 14.87
C GLU A 27 10.48 3.41 15.82
N ASP A 28 9.81 3.59 16.97
CA ASP A 28 9.68 2.53 17.98
C ASP A 28 8.89 1.32 17.44
N THR A 29 7.85 1.57 16.62
CA THR A 29 7.06 0.51 16.00
C THR A 29 7.88 -0.26 14.97
N LEU A 30 8.58 0.43 14.07
CA LEU A 30 9.43 -0.19 13.05
C LEU A 30 10.58 -0.99 13.67
N ARG A 31 11.20 -0.45 14.72
CA ARG A 31 12.24 -1.16 15.47
C ARG A 31 11.70 -2.45 16.10
N ALA A 32 10.55 -2.38 16.76
CA ALA A 32 9.92 -3.56 17.35
C ALA A 32 9.58 -4.64 16.30
N ILE A 33 9.14 -4.23 15.09
CA ILE A 33 8.88 -5.18 14.00
C ILE A 33 10.19 -5.79 13.50
N ALA A 34 11.25 -5.01 13.34
CA ALA A 34 12.56 -5.52 12.94
C ALA A 34 13.14 -6.55 13.94
N GLU A 35 12.89 -6.35 15.23
CA GLU A 35 13.41 -7.22 16.30
C GLU A 35 12.55 -8.45 16.57
N ARG A 36 11.20 -8.36 16.42
CA ARG A 36 10.27 -9.38 16.90
C ARG A 36 9.32 -9.92 15.82
N GLY A 37 9.46 -9.48 14.57
CA GLY A 37 8.70 -9.99 13.41
C GLY A 37 7.20 -10.01 13.61
N ASP A 38 6.57 -11.14 13.28
CA ASP A 38 5.12 -11.35 13.36
C ASP A 38 4.55 -11.12 14.76
N LYS A 39 5.34 -11.36 15.80
CA LYS A 39 4.89 -11.11 17.18
C LYS A 39 4.61 -9.63 17.41
N ALA A 40 5.50 -8.74 16.95
CA ALA A 40 5.28 -7.30 17.04
C ALA A 40 4.09 -6.85 16.20
N VAL A 41 3.98 -7.35 14.97
CA VAL A 41 2.82 -7.07 14.09
C VAL A 41 1.51 -7.43 14.79
N ARG A 42 1.44 -8.58 15.43
CA ARG A 42 0.27 -9.05 16.18
C ARG A 42 -0.05 -8.17 17.38
N ASP A 43 0.97 -7.84 18.20
CA ASP A 43 0.80 -6.96 19.35
C ASP A 43 0.22 -5.59 18.93
N PHE A 44 0.70 -5.02 17.84
CA PHE A 44 0.21 -3.74 17.32
C PHE A 44 -1.16 -3.85 16.66
N SER A 45 -1.46 -4.94 15.96
CA SER A 45 -2.78 -5.18 15.39
C SER A 45 -3.85 -5.28 16.48
N ILE A 46 -3.56 -5.98 17.57
CA ILE A 46 -4.45 -6.02 18.76
C ILE A 46 -4.62 -4.61 19.33
N LYS A 47 -3.51 -3.90 19.53
CA LYS A 47 -3.49 -2.59 20.19
C LYS A 47 -4.22 -1.50 19.39
N PHE A 48 -4.01 -1.43 18.08
CA PHE A 48 -4.48 -0.32 17.26
C PHE A 48 -5.76 -0.63 16.48
N ASP A 49 -5.93 -1.89 16.08
CA ASP A 49 -7.05 -2.31 15.22
C ASP A 49 -8.05 -3.21 15.96
N ASN A 50 -7.77 -3.60 17.22
CA ASN A 50 -8.51 -4.61 17.98
C ASN A 50 -8.75 -5.89 17.15
N TYR A 51 -7.70 -6.33 16.43
CA TYR A 51 -7.79 -7.43 15.46
C TYR A 51 -6.71 -8.48 15.73
N ASN A 52 -7.14 -9.72 15.97
CA ASN A 52 -6.24 -10.84 16.29
C ASN A 52 -6.68 -12.14 15.59
N PRO A 53 -6.53 -12.22 14.26
CA PRO A 53 -6.90 -13.42 13.50
C PRO A 53 -5.87 -14.54 13.70
N THR A 54 -6.23 -15.77 13.34
CA THR A 54 -5.28 -16.88 13.29
C THR A 54 -4.15 -16.60 12.30
N SER A 55 -4.49 -16.09 11.11
CA SER A 55 -3.56 -15.64 10.07
C SER A 55 -3.96 -14.26 9.56
N PHE A 56 -2.99 -13.39 9.36
CA PHE A 56 -3.22 -12.11 8.68
C PHE A 56 -3.36 -12.27 7.16
N LYS A 57 -2.76 -13.32 6.59
CA LYS A 57 -2.89 -13.66 5.17
C LYS A 57 -4.22 -14.36 4.95
N LEU A 58 -5.00 -13.84 4.01
CA LEU A 58 -6.21 -14.49 3.57
C LEU A 58 -5.89 -15.66 2.63
N SER A 59 -6.52 -16.79 2.88
CA SER A 59 -6.52 -17.93 1.98
C SER A 59 -7.40 -17.69 0.75
N SER A 60 -7.21 -18.45 -0.32
CA SER A 60 -8.04 -18.36 -1.52
C SER A 60 -9.52 -18.59 -1.20
N ALA A 61 -9.83 -19.52 -0.30
CA ALA A 61 -11.21 -19.80 0.11
C ALA A 61 -11.85 -18.63 0.87
N GLU A 62 -11.10 -17.96 1.76
CA GLU A 62 -11.58 -16.74 2.45
C GLU A 62 -11.82 -15.60 1.47
N ILE A 63 -10.90 -15.38 0.52
CA ILE A 63 -11.05 -14.38 -0.52
C ILE A 63 -12.30 -14.65 -1.37
N GLU A 64 -12.51 -15.87 -1.83
CA GLU A 64 -13.69 -16.25 -2.61
C GLU A 64 -14.99 -16.06 -1.83
N ASN A 65 -15.00 -16.39 -0.53
CA ASN A 65 -16.16 -16.19 0.34
C ASN A 65 -16.47 -14.72 0.56
N LEU A 66 -15.46 -13.87 0.68
CA LEU A 66 -15.63 -12.42 0.77
C LEU A 66 -16.14 -11.83 -0.56
N ILE A 67 -15.62 -12.28 -1.69
CA ILE A 67 -16.07 -11.83 -3.01
C ILE A 67 -17.56 -12.14 -3.24
N LYS A 68 -18.05 -13.29 -2.79
CA LYS A 68 -19.48 -13.67 -2.89
C LYS A 68 -20.41 -12.73 -2.10
N GLN A 69 -19.89 -12.00 -1.12
CA GLN A 69 -20.67 -11.04 -0.32
C GLN A 69 -20.81 -9.67 -1.01
N VAL A 70 -20.02 -9.41 -2.06
CA VAL A 70 -20.09 -8.14 -2.81
C VAL A 70 -21.32 -8.14 -3.68
N SER A 71 -22.10 -7.04 -3.65
CA SER A 71 -23.28 -6.92 -4.48
C SER A 71 -22.92 -6.99 -5.97
N LYS A 72 -23.88 -7.44 -6.81
CA LYS A 72 -23.66 -7.49 -8.27
C LYS A 72 -23.30 -6.11 -8.82
N ARG A 73 -23.96 -5.06 -8.35
CA ARG A 73 -23.70 -3.68 -8.75
C ARG A 73 -22.30 -3.24 -8.39
N ASP A 74 -21.89 -3.43 -7.12
CA ASP A 74 -20.56 -3.03 -6.68
C ASP A 74 -19.47 -3.80 -7.44
N MET A 75 -19.73 -5.07 -7.75
CA MET A 75 -18.81 -5.87 -8.55
C MET A 75 -18.67 -5.34 -9.98
N GLU A 76 -19.76 -4.89 -10.60
CA GLU A 76 -19.76 -4.26 -11.91
C GLU A 76 -19.00 -2.93 -11.87
N ASP A 77 -19.23 -2.10 -10.84
CA ASP A 77 -18.53 -0.83 -10.63
C ASP A 77 -17.03 -1.02 -10.41
N ILE A 78 -16.63 -2.03 -9.62
CA ILE A 78 -15.22 -2.40 -9.42
C ILE A 78 -14.56 -2.77 -10.75
N LYS A 79 -15.19 -3.66 -11.53
CA LYS A 79 -14.66 -4.09 -12.83
C LYS A 79 -14.55 -2.93 -13.81
N PHE A 80 -15.58 -2.07 -13.85
CA PHE A 80 -15.55 -0.88 -14.69
C PHE A 80 -14.41 0.05 -14.32
N ALA A 81 -14.28 0.43 -13.04
CA ALA A 81 -13.20 1.29 -12.55
C ALA A 81 -11.81 0.72 -12.87
N GLN A 82 -11.61 -0.58 -12.64
CA GLN A 82 -10.35 -1.25 -12.97
C GLN A 82 -10.04 -1.25 -14.47
N SER A 83 -11.06 -1.39 -15.31
CA SER A 83 -10.88 -1.34 -16.77
C SER A 83 -10.37 0.03 -17.24
N GLN A 84 -10.90 1.13 -16.64
CA GLN A 84 -10.44 2.50 -16.95
C GLN A 84 -9.01 2.74 -16.51
N ILE A 85 -8.68 2.35 -15.27
CA ILE A 85 -7.33 2.49 -14.72
C ILE A 85 -6.32 1.65 -15.52
N ARG A 86 -6.67 0.40 -15.83
CA ARG A 86 -5.82 -0.48 -16.63
C ARG A 86 -5.53 0.09 -18.02
N LYS A 87 -6.56 0.65 -18.69
CA LYS A 87 -6.40 1.26 -20.00
C LYS A 87 -5.42 2.44 -19.96
N PHE A 88 -5.56 3.33 -18.96
CA PHE A 88 -4.67 4.48 -18.82
C PHE A 88 -3.24 4.06 -18.41
N ALA A 89 -3.11 3.18 -17.43
CA ALA A 89 -1.82 2.66 -16.99
C ALA A 89 -1.08 1.93 -18.13
N GLN A 90 -1.81 1.19 -18.98
CA GLN A 90 -1.22 0.55 -20.15
C GLN A 90 -0.65 1.59 -21.13
N ALA A 91 -1.41 2.64 -21.44
CA ALA A 91 -0.94 3.72 -22.30
C ALA A 91 0.31 4.42 -21.73
N GLN A 92 0.33 4.66 -20.40
CA GLN A 92 1.52 5.21 -19.74
C GLN A 92 2.72 4.28 -19.86
N ARG A 93 2.53 2.98 -19.64
CA ARG A 93 3.59 1.99 -19.77
C ARG A 93 4.09 1.89 -21.20
N ASP A 94 3.20 1.90 -22.18
CA ASP A 94 3.58 1.80 -23.61
C ASP A 94 4.34 3.05 -24.10
N SER A 95 4.25 4.18 -23.38
CA SER A 95 5.05 5.39 -23.63
C SER A 95 6.49 5.32 -23.08
N MET A 96 6.79 4.33 -22.22
CA MET A 96 8.13 4.11 -21.67
C MET A 96 8.91 3.20 -22.63
N LEU A 97 9.71 3.81 -23.50
CA LEU A 97 10.50 3.07 -24.49
C LEU A 97 11.90 2.79 -23.97
N ASP A 98 12.41 1.59 -24.25
CA ASP A 98 13.83 1.31 -24.12
C ASP A 98 14.58 2.09 -25.18
N ILE A 99 15.77 2.59 -24.85
CA ILE A 99 16.61 3.36 -25.75
C ILE A 99 17.95 2.67 -25.87
N GLU A 100 18.43 2.55 -27.13
CA GLU A 100 19.81 2.15 -27.45
C GLU A 100 20.27 2.97 -28.64
N ILE A 101 21.35 3.75 -28.47
CA ILE A 101 21.90 4.60 -29.51
C ILE A 101 23.43 4.52 -29.51
N GLU A 102 24.00 4.57 -30.69
CA GLU A 102 25.45 4.78 -30.88
C GLU A 102 25.75 6.28 -30.90
N THR A 103 26.45 6.78 -29.88
CA THR A 103 26.77 8.22 -29.73
C THR A 103 28.04 8.63 -30.45
N MET A 104 28.94 7.69 -30.66
CA MET A 104 30.14 7.79 -31.49
C MET A 104 30.58 6.37 -31.87
N PRO A 105 31.36 6.17 -32.91
CA PRO A 105 31.72 4.84 -33.39
C PRO A 105 32.22 3.91 -32.28
N GLY A 106 31.51 2.80 -32.06
CA GLY A 106 31.79 1.79 -31.03
C GLY A 106 31.30 2.13 -29.62
N VAL A 107 30.65 3.28 -29.39
CA VAL A 107 30.11 3.68 -28.06
C VAL A 107 28.58 3.62 -28.10
N ILE A 108 28.00 2.55 -27.53
CA ILE A 108 26.58 2.31 -27.47
C ILE A 108 26.09 2.65 -26.02
N LEU A 109 25.13 3.57 -25.93
CA LEU A 109 24.47 3.95 -24.69
C LEU A 109 22.98 3.59 -24.75
N GLY A 110 22.40 3.24 -23.61
CA GLY A 110 20.98 2.92 -23.56
C GLY A 110 20.42 2.82 -22.14
N HIS A 111 19.11 2.68 -22.06
CA HIS A 111 18.42 2.29 -20.84
C HIS A 111 17.29 1.30 -21.12
N LYS A 112 16.92 0.54 -20.10
CA LYS A 112 15.80 -0.40 -20.14
C LYS A 112 14.82 -0.11 -19.01
N ASN A 113 13.52 -0.24 -19.27
CA ASN A 113 12.47 -0.13 -18.28
C ASN A 113 12.18 -1.51 -17.68
N ILE A 114 12.74 -1.77 -16.50
CA ILE A 114 12.63 -3.06 -15.81
C ILE A 114 11.69 -2.90 -14.60
N PRO A 115 10.62 -3.71 -14.45
CA PRO A 115 9.79 -3.68 -13.28
C PRO A 115 10.57 -4.10 -12.02
N VAL A 116 10.22 -3.52 -10.86
CA VAL A 116 10.67 -4.03 -9.57
C VAL A 116 10.19 -5.47 -9.38
N GLN A 117 10.92 -6.28 -8.60
CA GLN A 117 10.57 -7.70 -8.43
C GLN A 117 9.36 -7.90 -7.51
N SER A 118 9.13 -6.97 -6.58
CA SER A 118 8.00 -7.05 -5.67
C SER A 118 7.53 -5.68 -5.21
N VAL A 119 6.20 -5.53 -5.01
CA VAL A 119 5.57 -4.31 -4.52
C VAL A 119 4.58 -4.62 -3.40
N GLY A 120 4.61 -3.80 -2.36
CA GLY A 120 3.64 -3.79 -1.27
C GLY A 120 2.64 -2.65 -1.46
N CYS A 121 1.39 -2.98 -1.74
CA CYS A 121 0.30 -2.03 -1.91
C CYS A 121 -0.43 -1.82 -0.58
N TYR A 122 -0.25 -0.67 0.06
CA TYR A 122 -1.02 -0.31 1.23
C TYR A 122 -2.34 0.34 0.81
N VAL A 123 -3.46 -0.26 1.22
CA VAL A 123 -4.81 0.23 0.94
C VAL A 123 -5.44 0.68 2.25
N PRO A 124 -5.64 1.99 2.47
CA PRO A 124 -6.29 2.50 3.68
C PRO A 124 -7.72 1.99 3.84
N GLY A 125 -8.21 1.82 5.07
CA GLY A 125 -9.54 1.23 5.25
C GLY A 125 -10.20 1.42 6.60
N GLY A 126 -9.49 1.72 7.68
CA GLY A 126 -10.01 1.67 9.05
C GLY A 126 -11.24 2.54 9.32
N LYS A 127 -11.34 3.74 8.75
CA LYS A 127 -12.53 4.61 8.88
C LYS A 127 -13.54 4.39 7.77
N PHE A 128 -13.07 4.28 6.53
CA PHE A 128 -13.88 4.07 5.33
C PHE A 128 -13.17 3.09 4.41
N PRO A 129 -13.88 2.13 3.81
CA PRO A 129 -13.31 1.22 2.80
C PRO A 129 -12.82 2.01 1.58
N MET A 130 -11.53 1.97 1.30
CA MET A 130 -10.91 2.74 0.20
C MET A 130 -10.69 1.87 -1.04
N VAL A 131 -11.80 1.41 -1.65
CA VAL A 131 -11.78 0.56 -2.85
C VAL A 131 -10.96 1.18 -3.99
N ALA A 132 -11.05 2.50 -4.19
CA ALA A 132 -10.29 3.22 -5.21
C ALA A 132 -8.76 3.08 -5.02
N SER A 133 -8.27 3.07 -3.78
CA SER A 133 -6.83 2.90 -3.51
C SER A 133 -6.33 1.51 -3.93
N ALA A 134 -7.16 0.46 -3.77
CA ALA A 134 -6.84 -0.87 -4.28
C ALA A 134 -6.72 -0.88 -5.80
N HIS A 135 -7.64 -0.20 -6.50
CA HIS A 135 -7.56 -0.10 -7.97
C HIS A 135 -6.30 0.61 -8.42
N MET A 136 -6.01 1.76 -7.82
CA MET A 136 -4.90 2.62 -8.26
C MET A 136 -3.52 2.02 -7.96
N SER A 137 -3.37 1.26 -6.87
CA SER A 137 -2.09 0.65 -6.52
C SER A 137 -1.89 -0.73 -7.16
N VAL A 138 -2.86 -1.64 -7.00
CA VAL A 138 -2.71 -3.03 -7.44
C VAL A 138 -2.80 -3.17 -8.96
N VAL A 139 -3.77 -2.48 -9.61
CA VAL A 139 -3.92 -2.57 -11.07
C VAL A 139 -2.72 -1.96 -11.79
N THR A 140 -2.20 -0.83 -11.33
CA THR A 140 -1.00 -0.21 -11.92
C THR A 140 0.24 -1.09 -11.76
N ALA A 141 0.43 -1.72 -10.60
CA ALA A 141 1.50 -2.69 -10.38
C ALA A 141 1.37 -3.91 -11.31
N SER A 142 0.14 -4.41 -11.50
CA SER A 142 -0.14 -5.51 -12.44
C SER A 142 0.17 -5.13 -13.88
N VAL A 143 -0.21 -3.92 -14.33
CA VAL A 143 0.12 -3.39 -15.66
C VAL A 143 1.63 -3.19 -15.83
N ALA A 144 2.32 -2.74 -14.78
CA ALA A 144 3.78 -2.62 -14.77
C ALA A 144 4.49 -3.98 -14.85
N LYS A 145 3.75 -5.10 -14.80
CA LYS A 145 4.27 -6.49 -14.81
C LYS A 145 5.18 -6.79 -13.62
N VAL A 146 4.86 -6.25 -12.45
CA VAL A 146 5.56 -6.60 -11.22
C VAL A 146 5.29 -8.08 -10.89
N PRO A 147 6.33 -8.93 -10.76
CA PRO A 147 6.15 -10.37 -10.58
C PRO A 147 5.45 -10.77 -9.28
N ARG A 148 5.62 -9.97 -8.22
CA ARG A 148 5.00 -10.23 -6.91
C ARG A 148 4.33 -8.96 -6.37
N ILE A 149 3.01 -9.00 -6.23
CA ILE A 149 2.18 -7.92 -5.71
C ILE A 149 1.54 -8.37 -4.41
N ILE A 150 1.89 -7.73 -3.30
CA ILE A 150 1.24 -7.91 -2.00
C ILE A 150 0.30 -6.73 -1.77
N ALA A 151 -0.87 -6.98 -1.20
CA ALA A 151 -1.77 -5.92 -0.78
C ALA A 151 -2.14 -6.06 0.71
N CYS A 152 -2.07 -4.96 1.45
CA CYS A 152 -2.49 -4.89 2.85
C CYS A 152 -3.58 -3.84 3.05
N THR A 153 -4.57 -4.18 3.87
CA THR A 153 -5.62 -3.24 4.32
C THR A 153 -5.94 -3.49 5.79
N PRO A 154 -6.25 -2.45 6.58
CA PRO A 154 -6.73 -2.67 7.94
C PRO A 154 -8.10 -3.37 7.94
N PRO A 155 -8.47 -4.04 9.03
CA PRO A 155 -9.83 -4.50 9.22
C PRO A 155 -10.79 -3.31 9.25
N PHE A 156 -12.01 -3.53 8.80
CA PHE A 156 -13.11 -2.59 8.91
C PHE A 156 -14.16 -3.15 9.87
N LYS A 157 -14.37 -2.49 11.00
CA LYS A 157 -15.25 -2.97 12.09
C LYS A 157 -14.89 -4.38 12.59
N GLY A 158 -13.58 -4.68 12.65
CA GLY A 158 -13.08 -5.97 13.13
C GLY A 158 -13.04 -7.10 12.11
N GLU A 159 -13.40 -6.85 10.84
CA GLU A 159 -13.48 -7.86 9.79
C GLU A 159 -12.84 -7.37 8.47
N PRO A 160 -12.41 -8.28 7.57
CA PRO A 160 -12.01 -7.89 6.22
C PRO A 160 -13.18 -7.28 5.45
N ASN A 161 -12.97 -6.14 4.78
CA ASN A 161 -14.02 -5.54 3.95
C ASN A 161 -14.16 -6.26 2.61
N PRO A 162 -15.32 -6.88 2.26
CA PRO A 162 -15.49 -7.66 1.04
C PRO A 162 -15.15 -6.91 -0.25
N ALA A 163 -15.60 -5.65 -0.39
CA ALA A 163 -15.39 -4.87 -1.60
C ALA A 163 -13.92 -4.49 -1.80
N VAL A 164 -13.18 -4.18 -0.71
CA VAL A 164 -11.74 -3.88 -0.78
C VAL A 164 -10.95 -5.14 -1.14
N ILE A 165 -11.29 -6.28 -0.53
CA ILE A 165 -10.64 -7.57 -0.83
C ILE A 165 -10.91 -7.98 -2.29
N ALA A 166 -12.17 -7.86 -2.76
CA ALA A 166 -12.52 -8.10 -4.15
C ALA A 166 -11.71 -7.22 -5.11
N ALA A 167 -11.58 -5.93 -4.79
CA ALA A 167 -10.83 -4.99 -5.59
C ALA A 167 -9.33 -5.34 -5.67
N MET A 168 -8.72 -5.72 -4.55
CA MET A 168 -7.33 -6.18 -4.51
C MET A 168 -7.13 -7.45 -5.34
N HIS A 169 -7.99 -8.43 -5.16
CA HIS A 169 -7.91 -9.71 -5.86
C HIS A 169 -8.09 -9.55 -7.38
N LEU A 170 -9.16 -8.87 -7.80
CA LEU A 170 -9.45 -8.60 -9.22
C LEU A 170 -8.41 -7.68 -9.87
N GLY A 171 -7.77 -6.82 -9.07
CA GLY A 171 -6.65 -5.97 -9.51
C GLY A 171 -5.40 -6.75 -9.87
N GLY A 172 -5.21 -7.94 -9.29
CA GLY A 172 -4.06 -8.83 -9.53
C GLY A 172 -3.11 -8.96 -8.34
N ALA A 173 -3.57 -8.72 -7.09
CA ALA A 173 -2.77 -9.02 -5.92
C ALA A 173 -2.55 -10.53 -5.77
N HIS A 174 -1.30 -10.94 -5.60
CA HIS A 174 -0.91 -12.34 -5.39
C HIS A 174 -1.10 -12.79 -3.94
N GLU A 175 -0.94 -11.85 -3.01
CA GLU A 175 -1.07 -12.06 -1.58
C GLU A 175 -1.86 -10.91 -0.97
N ILE A 176 -2.85 -11.23 -0.14
CA ILE A 176 -3.68 -10.24 0.53
C ILE A 176 -3.62 -10.47 2.03
N TYR A 177 -3.30 -9.40 2.77
CA TYR A 177 -3.19 -9.40 4.22
C TYR A 177 -4.14 -8.38 4.84
N VAL A 178 -4.73 -8.74 5.98
CA VAL A 178 -5.57 -7.82 6.76
C VAL A 178 -4.72 -7.28 7.90
N ILE A 179 -3.96 -6.23 7.60
CA ILE A 179 -3.07 -5.52 8.52
C ILE A 179 -3.14 -4.04 8.17
N GLY A 180 -3.25 -3.16 9.17
CA GLY A 180 -3.31 -1.71 8.98
C GLY A 180 -2.06 -0.96 9.41
N GLY A 181 -2.05 0.34 9.19
CA GLY A 181 -1.12 1.29 9.80
C GLY A 181 0.38 1.06 9.56
N ILE A 182 1.17 1.47 10.54
CA ILE A 182 2.64 1.35 10.54
C ILE A 182 3.05 -0.11 10.43
N GLN A 183 2.33 -1.01 11.12
CA GLN A 183 2.67 -2.43 11.18
C GLN A 183 2.54 -3.11 9.81
N ALA A 184 1.60 -2.69 8.96
CA ALA A 184 1.51 -3.17 7.58
C ALA A 184 2.71 -2.71 6.75
N VAL A 185 3.04 -1.42 6.82
CA VAL A 185 4.20 -0.85 6.11
C VAL A 185 5.49 -1.48 6.59
N GLY A 186 5.67 -1.59 7.91
CA GLY A 186 6.85 -2.23 8.52
C GLY A 186 6.99 -3.69 8.10
N ALA A 187 5.93 -4.49 8.21
CA ALA A 187 5.96 -5.91 7.85
C ALA A 187 6.30 -6.13 6.37
N MET A 188 5.68 -5.36 5.47
CA MET A 188 5.98 -5.48 4.03
C MET A 188 7.38 -5.00 3.67
N SER A 189 7.90 -3.95 4.34
CA SER A 189 9.21 -3.38 4.00
C SER A 189 10.38 -4.13 4.65
N LEU A 190 10.24 -4.55 5.91
CA LEU A 190 11.30 -5.21 6.69
C LEU A 190 11.30 -6.72 6.49
N GLY A 191 10.14 -7.27 6.18
CA GLY A 191 9.88 -8.70 6.22
C GLY A 191 9.60 -9.20 7.64
N THR A 192 8.88 -10.30 7.73
CA THR A 192 8.61 -11.05 8.96
C THR A 192 8.66 -12.54 8.65
N GLU A 193 8.33 -13.39 9.61
CA GLU A 193 8.30 -14.84 9.40
C GLU A 193 7.25 -15.26 8.35
N THR A 194 6.13 -14.51 8.25
CA THR A 194 5.04 -14.84 7.32
C THR A 194 4.94 -13.91 6.12
N ILE A 195 5.61 -12.76 6.13
CA ILE A 195 5.59 -11.76 5.06
C ILE A 195 6.99 -11.53 4.54
N LYS A 196 7.30 -12.05 3.34
CA LYS A 196 8.56 -11.72 2.67
C LYS A 196 8.58 -10.24 2.30
N SER A 197 9.69 -9.55 2.58
CA SER A 197 9.87 -8.14 2.23
C SER A 197 9.66 -7.85 0.74
N VAL A 198 9.33 -6.60 0.44
CA VAL A 198 9.14 -6.09 -0.92
C VAL A 198 10.23 -5.08 -1.27
N ASP A 199 10.41 -4.85 -2.58
CA ASP A 199 11.40 -3.88 -3.09
C ASP A 199 10.85 -2.46 -3.12
N MET A 200 9.52 -2.30 -3.21
CA MET A 200 8.86 -1.00 -3.27
C MET A 200 7.54 -1.01 -2.50
N MET A 201 7.29 0.08 -1.77
CA MET A 201 6.03 0.35 -1.05
C MET A 201 5.25 1.44 -1.77
N VAL A 202 3.97 1.18 -2.01
CA VAL A 202 3.05 2.13 -2.65
C VAL A 202 1.75 2.24 -1.87
N GLY A 203 1.07 3.34 -2.06
CA GLY A 203 -0.24 3.59 -1.48
C GLY A 203 -0.25 4.77 -0.52
N PRO A 204 -1.40 5.48 -0.43
CA PRO A 204 -1.61 6.59 0.47
C PRO A 204 -1.88 6.12 1.90
N GLY A 205 -1.74 7.02 2.86
CA GLY A 205 -2.06 6.73 4.24
C GLY A 205 -2.18 8.00 5.09
N ASN A 206 -2.38 7.82 6.39
CA ASN A 206 -2.34 8.91 7.35
C ASN A 206 -0.89 9.32 7.66
N ALA A 207 -0.71 10.33 8.53
CA ALA A 207 0.60 10.82 8.93
C ALA A 207 1.56 9.72 9.43
N TYR A 208 1.05 8.69 10.09
CA TYR A 208 1.86 7.57 10.57
C TYR A 208 2.36 6.68 9.43
N VAL A 209 1.52 6.41 8.43
CA VAL A 209 1.91 5.65 7.23
C VAL A 209 2.90 6.44 6.38
N ALA A 210 2.66 7.75 6.19
CA ALA A 210 3.57 8.64 5.49
C ALA A 210 4.95 8.68 6.17
N GLU A 211 4.96 8.85 7.50
CA GLU A 211 6.20 8.86 8.28
C GLU A 211 6.93 7.50 8.26
N ALA A 212 6.20 6.38 8.28
CA ALA A 212 6.81 5.05 8.15
C ALA A 212 7.50 4.89 6.78
N LYS A 213 6.86 5.34 5.70
CA LYS A 213 7.48 5.36 4.37
C LYS A 213 8.72 6.25 4.34
N ARG A 214 8.67 7.44 4.98
CA ARG A 214 9.81 8.36 5.07
C ARG A 214 11.00 7.73 5.78
N GLN A 215 10.78 7.06 6.91
CA GLN A 215 11.85 6.42 7.68
C GLN A 215 12.43 5.18 6.98
N LEU A 216 11.67 4.54 6.12
CA LEU A 216 12.09 3.35 5.37
C LEU A 216 12.65 3.69 3.98
N PHE A 217 12.57 4.96 3.55
CA PHE A 217 13.14 5.41 2.28
C PHE A 217 14.65 5.14 2.24
N GLY A 218 15.11 4.58 1.13
CA GLY A 218 16.50 4.14 0.98
C GLY A 218 16.72 2.68 1.38
N ARG A 219 15.87 2.10 2.24
CA ARG A 219 15.85 0.67 2.53
C ARG A 219 14.86 -0.08 1.61
N VAL A 220 13.79 0.56 1.26
CA VAL A 220 12.77 0.13 0.30
C VAL A 220 12.42 1.30 -0.60
N GLY A 221 12.10 1.05 -1.86
CA GLY A 221 11.54 2.08 -2.74
C GLY A 221 10.18 2.55 -2.24
N ILE A 222 9.86 3.82 -2.42
CA ILE A 222 8.53 4.38 -2.12
C ILE A 222 7.99 5.13 -3.33
N ASP A 223 6.66 5.22 -3.44
CA ASP A 223 5.99 5.95 -4.52
C ASP A 223 6.08 7.46 -4.34
N LEU A 224 5.64 7.96 -3.19
CA LEU A 224 5.59 9.38 -2.87
C LEU A 224 5.64 9.59 -1.36
N LEU A 225 6.31 10.67 -0.93
CA LEU A 225 6.17 11.25 0.40
C LEU A 225 5.09 12.33 0.31
N ALA A 226 3.91 12.07 0.86
CA ALA A 226 2.78 12.99 0.88
C ALA A 226 2.67 13.68 2.23
#